data_7a72b04c5b2c76067d1f3d009cc5d193
#
_entry.id   7a72b04c5b2c76067d1f3d009cc5d193
#
_cell.length_a   1.000
_cell.length_b   1.000
_cell.length_c   1.000
_cell.angle_alpha   90.00
_cell.angle_beta   90.00
_cell.angle_gamma   90.00
#
_symmetry.space_group_name_H-M   'P 1'
#
loop_
_entity.id
_entity.type
_entity.pdbx_description
1 polymer ?
#
loop_
_entity_poly.entity_id
_entity_poly.type
_entity_poly.pdbx_seq_one_letter_code
_entity_poly.pdbx_strand_id
1 'polypeptide(L)'
;MSNHSETNGARRKICVVLVDRANYGRLKPVMQSIASRPELDLQVLAAGTMVLERFDLPVRVVEQDGFKISGQIYVELEGSNPTTMAKSLGFGVVEFASEFRRLDPDVVLIIGDRYEALAATMAAAYM
;
A
#
# COMPACT_ATOMS: atom_id res chain seq x y z
N MET A 1 -18.11 -6.73 11.14
CA MET A 1 -18.28 -7.13 10.69
C MET A 1 -18.58 -7.48 9.79
N SER A 2 -18.50 -7.76 9.75
CA SER A 2 -18.95 -8.09 8.98
C SER A 2 -19.28 -9.09 8.53
N ASN A 3 -19.37 -9.69 8.71
CA ASN A 3 -19.89 -10.66 8.32
C ASN A 3 -20.03 -10.88 6.95
N HIS A 4 -19.11 -10.55 6.20
CA HIS A 4 -19.13 -10.55 4.82
C HIS A 4 -19.17 -11.93 4.23
N SER A 5 -18.63 -12.90 4.92
CA SER A 5 -18.68 -14.25 4.42
C SER A 5 -20.11 -14.73 4.30
N GLU A 6 -21.00 -14.09 4.99
CA GLU A 6 -22.38 -14.46 4.93
C GLU A 6 -23.07 -13.95 3.70
N THR A 7 -22.43 -13.11 2.92
CA THR A 7 -23.03 -12.52 1.75
C THR A 7 -22.66 -13.25 0.49
N ASN A 8 -22.43 -14.53 0.59
CA ASN A 8 -22.29 -15.32 -0.59
C ASN A 8 -21.26 -14.89 -1.57
N GLY A 9 -20.06 -15.08 -1.26
CA GLY A 9 -19.01 -14.78 -2.17
C GLY A 9 -18.37 -13.43 -1.97
N ALA A 10 -18.78 -12.70 -0.96
CA ALA A 10 -18.03 -11.50 -0.61
C ALA A 10 -16.62 -11.90 -0.24
N ARG A 11 -15.65 -11.26 -0.90
CA ARG A 11 -14.24 -11.57 -0.73
C ARG A 11 -13.64 -10.64 0.30
N ARG A 12 -12.69 -11.15 1.07
CA ARG A 12 -11.95 -10.29 1.98
C ARG A 12 -10.92 -9.49 1.19
N LYS A 13 -10.88 -8.21 1.43
CA LYS A 13 -9.98 -7.30 0.72
C LYS A 13 -8.70 -7.14 1.52
N ILE A 14 -7.59 -7.51 0.93
CA ILE A 14 -6.26 -7.40 1.54
C ILE A 14 -5.50 -6.32 0.78
N CYS A 15 -5.22 -5.21 1.44
CA CYS A 15 -4.45 -4.13 0.84
C CYS A 15 -2.98 -4.28 1.22
N VAL A 16 -2.13 -4.47 0.23
CA VAL A 16 -0.69 -4.53 0.41
C VAL A 16 -0.10 -3.17 0.07
N VAL A 17 0.68 -2.60 0.99
CA VAL A 17 1.32 -1.30 0.80
C VAL A 17 2.77 -1.51 0.37
N LEU A 18 3.14 -0.98 -0.79
CA LEU A 18 4.50 -1.07 -1.33
C LEU A 18 5.15 0.29 -1.26
N VAL A 19 6.33 0.37 -0.65
CA VAL A 19 7.02 1.65 -0.44
C VAL A 19 8.35 1.75 -1.18
N ASP A 20 8.96 0.63 -1.54
CA ASP A 20 10.18 0.61 -2.35
C ASP A 20 10.36 -0.75 -3.03
N ARG A 21 11.38 -0.85 -3.85
CA ARG A 21 11.61 -2.04 -4.66
C ARG A 21 11.98 -3.27 -3.82
N ALA A 22 12.78 -3.06 -2.78
CA ALA A 22 13.15 -4.15 -1.87
C ALA A 22 11.93 -4.67 -1.13
N ASN A 23 11.06 -3.78 -0.73
CA ASN A 23 9.80 -4.09 -0.09
C ASN A 23 8.94 -4.97 -1.00
N TYR A 24 8.82 -4.58 -2.27
CA TYR A 24 8.08 -5.36 -3.25
C TYR A 24 8.66 -6.75 -3.43
N GLY A 25 9.99 -6.85 -3.52
CA GLY A 25 10.65 -8.15 -3.68
C GLY A 25 10.29 -9.14 -2.57
N ARG A 26 10.17 -8.63 -1.34
CA ARG A 26 9.79 -9.47 -0.20
C ARG A 26 8.30 -9.83 -0.22
N LEU A 27 7.47 -8.90 -0.68
CA LEU A 27 6.01 -9.08 -0.66
C LEU A 27 5.47 -9.81 -1.87
N LYS A 28 6.23 -9.88 -2.96
CA LYS A 28 5.75 -10.49 -4.20
C LYS A 28 5.19 -11.91 -4.01
N PRO A 29 5.90 -12.83 -3.32
CA PRO A 29 5.33 -14.16 -3.12
C PRO A 29 4.03 -14.15 -2.32
N VAL A 30 3.94 -13.25 -1.33
CA VAL A 30 2.72 -13.10 -0.53
C VAL A 30 1.58 -12.58 -1.40
N MET A 31 1.86 -11.59 -2.25
CA MET A 31 0.88 -11.04 -3.18
C MET A 31 0.39 -12.09 -4.16
N GLN A 32 1.30 -12.94 -4.65
CA GLN A 32 0.93 -14.05 -5.54
C GLN A 32 0.00 -15.02 -4.83
N SER A 33 0.30 -15.34 -3.58
CA SER A 33 -0.54 -16.24 -2.77
C SER A 33 -1.94 -15.63 -2.54
N ILE A 34 -2.00 -14.35 -2.23
CA ILE A 34 -3.30 -13.68 -2.04
C ILE A 34 -4.09 -13.69 -3.35
N ALA A 35 -3.43 -13.34 -4.46
CA ALA A 35 -4.09 -13.24 -5.76
C ALA A 35 -4.61 -14.60 -6.24
N SER A 36 -3.99 -15.70 -5.81
CA SER A 36 -4.41 -17.03 -6.22
C SER A 36 -5.60 -17.57 -5.44
N ARG A 37 -6.00 -16.90 -4.36
CA ARG A 37 -7.08 -17.40 -3.52
C ARG A 37 -8.41 -16.77 -3.94
N PRO A 38 -9.41 -17.59 -4.27
CA PRO A 38 -10.70 -17.04 -4.73
C PRO A 38 -11.46 -16.30 -3.63
N GLU A 39 -11.17 -16.58 -2.36
CA GLU A 39 -11.84 -15.90 -1.25
C GLU A 39 -11.21 -14.57 -0.88
N LEU A 40 -10.09 -14.21 -1.50
CA LEU A 40 -9.39 -12.96 -1.21
C LEU A 40 -9.35 -12.05 -2.42
N ASP A 41 -9.37 -10.76 -2.16
CA ASP A 41 -9.25 -9.74 -3.19
C ASP A 41 -8.02 -8.90 -2.87
N LEU A 42 -7.02 -8.94 -3.74
CA LEU A 42 -5.78 -8.21 -3.56
C LEU A 42 -5.92 -6.77 -4.01
N GLN A 43 -5.57 -5.84 -3.12
CA GLN A 43 -5.42 -4.43 -3.44
C GLN A 43 -3.94 -4.08 -3.30
N VAL A 44 -3.40 -3.30 -4.21
CA VAL A 44 -2.00 -2.90 -4.17
C VAL A 44 -1.93 -1.38 -4.15
N LEU A 45 -1.35 -0.83 -3.09
CA LEU A 45 -1.21 0.61 -2.91
C LEU A 45 0.27 0.94 -2.92
N ALA A 46 0.69 1.75 -3.89
CA ALA A 46 2.10 2.09 -4.07
C ALA A 46 2.39 3.50 -3.58
N ALA A 47 3.48 3.65 -2.85
CA ALA A 47 3.89 4.93 -2.28
C ALA A 47 5.42 5.02 -2.27
N GLY A 48 5.94 6.12 -1.79
CA GLY A 48 7.38 6.32 -1.65
C GLY A 48 8.09 6.25 -2.98
N THR A 49 9.21 5.56 -3.01
CA THR A 49 10.02 5.49 -4.22
C THR A 49 9.39 4.66 -5.33
N MET A 50 8.36 3.88 -5.02
CA MET A 50 7.65 3.08 -6.02
C MET A 50 7.04 3.94 -7.13
N VAL A 51 6.69 5.19 -6.82
CA VAL A 51 5.98 6.07 -7.75
C VAL A 51 6.84 7.21 -8.27
N LEU A 52 8.15 7.19 -8.01
CA LEU A 52 9.04 8.28 -8.41
C LEU A 52 9.82 7.94 -9.67
N GLU A 53 9.82 8.86 -10.63
CA GLU A 53 10.50 8.67 -11.91
C GLU A 53 12.00 8.51 -11.74
N ARG A 54 12.62 9.21 -10.79
CA ARG A 54 14.06 9.11 -10.57
C ARG A 54 14.51 7.72 -10.12
N PHE A 55 13.57 6.87 -9.75
CA PHE A 55 13.84 5.47 -9.42
C PHE A 55 13.28 4.53 -10.48
N ASP A 56 13.07 5.03 -11.71
CA ASP A 56 12.58 4.27 -12.85
C ASP A 56 11.15 3.75 -12.65
N LEU A 57 10.36 4.45 -11.86
CA LEU A 57 8.98 4.06 -11.58
C LEU A 57 8.85 2.57 -11.29
N PRO A 58 9.35 2.09 -10.13
CA PRO A 58 9.30 0.66 -9.82
C PRO A 58 7.90 0.06 -9.89
N VAL A 59 6.85 0.90 -9.81
CA VAL A 59 5.47 0.45 -9.96
C VAL A 59 5.24 -0.24 -11.30
N ARG A 60 6.02 0.10 -12.33
CA ARG A 60 5.91 -0.55 -13.64
C ARG A 60 6.30 -2.02 -13.59
N VAL A 61 7.28 -2.36 -12.75
CA VAL A 61 7.70 -3.76 -12.58
C VAL A 61 6.54 -4.56 -11.98
N VAL A 62 5.85 -3.98 -11.01
CA VAL A 62 4.70 -4.61 -10.38
C VAL A 62 3.61 -4.90 -11.42
N GLU A 63 3.34 -3.92 -12.28
CA GLU A 63 2.34 -4.09 -13.34
C GLU A 63 2.77 -5.12 -14.36
N GLN A 64 4.04 -5.13 -14.73
CA GLN A 64 4.59 -6.13 -15.66
C GLN A 64 4.49 -7.55 -15.12
N ASP A 65 4.56 -7.69 -13.80
CA ASP A 65 4.39 -8.98 -13.15
C ASP A 65 2.93 -9.42 -13.06
N GLY A 66 2.01 -8.61 -13.57
CA GLY A 66 0.60 -8.97 -13.67
C GLY A 66 -0.29 -8.44 -12.54
N PHE A 67 0.26 -7.64 -11.63
CA PHE A 67 -0.56 -7.08 -10.55
C PHE A 67 -1.18 -5.76 -10.98
N LYS A 68 -2.42 -5.55 -10.57
CA LYS A 68 -3.09 -4.27 -10.79
C LYS A 68 -2.77 -3.32 -9.64
N ILE A 69 -2.35 -2.11 -9.97
CA ILE A 69 -2.13 -1.08 -8.97
C ILE A 69 -3.47 -0.42 -8.63
N SER A 70 -3.86 -0.50 -7.37
CA SER A 70 -5.14 0.03 -6.90
C SER A 70 -5.08 1.52 -6.59
N GLY A 71 -3.91 2.04 -6.28
CA GLY A 71 -3.71 3.47 -6.04
C GLY A 71 -2.24 3.81 -5.90
N GLN A 72 -1.92 5.09 -6.07
CA GLN A 72 -0.56 5.61 -5.95
C GLN A 72 -0.59 6.85 -5.08
N ILE A 73 0.37 6.95 -4.17
CA ILE A 73 0.45 8.06 -3.21
C ILE A 73 1.76 8.80 -3.41
N TYR A 74 1.67 10.11 -3.59
CA TYR A 74 2.80 10.99 -3.81
C TYR A 74 2.92 11.93 -2.62
N VAL A 75 3.82 11.63 -1.68
CA VAL A 75 3.92 12.41 -0.43
C VAL A 75 5.32 12.91 -0.13
N GLU A 76 6.32 12.57 -0.94
CA GLU A 76 7.70 12.94 -0.64
C GLU A 76 7.93 14.40 -0.91
N LEU A 77 8.41 15.13 0.10
CA LEU A 77 8.88 16.50 -0.06
C LEU A 77 10.36 16.49 -0.38
N GLU A 78 10.81 17.50 -1.15
CA GLU A 78 12.22 17.65 -1.42
C GLU A 78 12.98 18.01 -0.16
N GLY A 79 14.23 17.55 -0.10
CA GLY A 79 15.09 17.75 1.05
C GLY A 79 15.10 16.53 1.94
N SER A 80 16.31 16.14 2.35
CA SER A 80 16.48 14.96 3.20
C SER A 80 16.89 15.41 4.58
N ASN A 81 15.97 16.03 5.31
CA ASN A 81 16.24 16.50 6.65
C ASN A 81 15.07 16.12 7.57
N PRO A 82 15.26 16.17 8.89
CA PRO A 82 14.23 15.74 9.82
C PRO A 82 12.90 16.48 9.66
N THR A 83 12.96 17.77 9.31
CA THR A 83 11.74 18.55 9.16
C THR A 83 10.92 18.09 7.96
N THR A 84 11.56 17.88 6.80
CA THR A 84 10.83 17.42 5.62
C THR A 84 10.34 15.99 5.78
N MET A 85 11.10 15.16 6.50
CA MET A 85 10.65 13.79 6.78
C MET A 85 9.43 13.77 7.69
N ALA A 86 9.41 14.63 8.72
CA ALA A 86 8.24 14.71 9.60
C ALA A 86 7.01 15.22 8.85
N LYS A 87 7.20 16.22 7.99
CA LYS A 87 6.10 16.74 7.17
C LYS A 87 5.60 15.70 6.18
N SER A 88 6.51 14.96 5.55
CA SER A 88 6.14 13.89 4.63
C SER A 88 5.35 12.79 5.35
N LEU A 89 5.73 12.45 6.57
CA LEU A 89 4.97 11.52 7.39
C LEU A 89 3.54 12.03 7.60
N GLY A 90 3.38 13.30 7.96
CA GLY A 90 2.07 13.89 8.17
C GLY A 90 1.21 13.85 6.91
N PHE A 91 1.76 14.26 5.78
CA PHE A 91 1.04 14.19 4.50
C PHE A 91 0.72 12.75 4.14
N GLY A 92 1.62 11.83 4.44
CA GLY A 92 1.39 10.40 4.19
C GLY A 92 0.18 9.89 4.94
N VAL A 93 0.04 10.24 6.21
CA VAL A 93 -1.12 9.82 7.01
C VAL A 93 -2.41 10.30 6.37
N VAL A 94 -2.44 11.56 5.94
CA VAL A 94 -3.63 12.14 5.29
C VAL A 94 -3.97 11.37 4.01
N GLU A 95 -2.96 11.11 3.17
CA GLU A 95 -3.18 10.45 1.89
C GLU A 95 -3.56 8.98 2.05
N PHE A 96 -2.92 8.27 2.97
CA PHE A 96 -3.29 6.88 3.24
C PHE A 96 -4.72 6.78 3.79
N ALA A 97 -5.12 7.73 4.64
CA ALA A 97 -6.47 7.73 5.17
C ALA A 97 -7.51 7.83 4.04
N SER A 98 -7.27 8.70 3.07
CA SER A 98 -8.15 8.86 1.91
C SER A 98 -8.22 7.59 1.07
N GLU A 99 -7.06 6.97 0.83
CA GLU A 99 -7.00 5.76 0.02
C GLU A 99 -7.61 4.56 0.73
N PHE A 100 -7.39 4.42 2.02
CA PHE A 100 -8.02 3.34 2.78
C PHE A 100 -9.53 3.50 2.83
N ARG A 101 -10.03 4.74 2.87
CA ARG A 101 -11.47 4.94 2.79
C ARG A 101 -12.01 4.53 1.42
N ARG A 102 -11.30 4.87 0.35
CA ARG A 102 -11.72 4.54 -1.02
C ARG A 102 -11.69 3.04 -1.26
N LEU A 103 -10.62 2.37 -0.81
CA LEU A 103 -10.43 0.93 -1.05
C LEU A 103 -11.18 0.06 -0.06
N ASP A 104 -11.42 0.58 1.13
CA ASP A 104 -12.14 -0.09 2.22
C ASP A 104 -11.61 -1.51 2.49
N PRO A 105 -10.30 -1.66 2.76
CA PRO A 105 -9.74 -2.98 2.97
C PRO A 105 -10.18 -3.58 4.30
N ASP A 106 -10.24 -4.91 4.36
CA ASP A 106 -10.46 -5.63 5.60
C ASP A 106 -9.16 -5.80 6.37
N VAL A 107 -8.04 -5.93 5.65
CA VAL A 107 -6.71 -6.08 6.24
C VAL A 107 -5.74 -5.22 5.44
N VAL A 108 -4.85 -4.53 6.14
CA VAL A 108 -3.75 -3.78 5.52
C VAL A 108 -2.45 -4.48 5.92
N LEU A 109 -1.69 -4.90 4.92
CA LEU A 109 -0.42 -5.59 5.12
C LEU A 109 0.72 -4.64 4.80
N ILE A 110 1.57 -4.39 5.80
CA ILE A 110 2.65 -3.42 5.70
C ILE A 110 3.92 -4.05 6.25
N ILE A 111 5.03 -3.93 5.52
CA ILE A 111 6.35 -4.22 6.06
C ILE A 111 7.26 -3.06 5.71
N GLY A 112 8.31 -2.88 6.49
CA GLY A 112 9.30 -1.84 6.21
C GLY A 112 9.51 -0.91 7.39
N ASP A 113 10.53 -0.06 7.25
CA ASP A 113 10.98 0.83 8.31
C ASP A 113 11.04 2.30 7.87
N ARG A 114 10.56 2.62 6.67
CA ARG A 114 10.53 4.00 6.20
C ARG A 114 9.31 4.72 6.74
N TYR A 115 9.32 6.06 6.64
CA TYR A 115 8.21 6.87 7.14
C TYR A 115 6.88 6.56 6.43
N GLU A 116 6.93 6.11 5.18
CA GLU A 116 5.70 5.75 4.47
C GLU A 116 5.01 4.55 5.14
N ALA A 117 5.80 3.58 5.60
CA ALA A 117 5.24 2.44 6.31
C ALA A 117 4.60 2.86 7.63
N LEU A 118 5.26 3.77 8.35
CA LEU A 118 4.71 4.31 9.59
C LEU A 118 3.41 5.09 9.32
N ALA A 119 3.40 5.92 8.27
CA ALA A 119 2.21 6.68 7.91
C ALA A 119 1.02 5.76 7.59
N ALA A 120 1.26 4.71 6.82
CA ALA A 120 0.22 3.74 6.48
C ALA A 120 -0.29 3.03 7.74
N THR A 121 0.62 2.66 8.63
CA THR A 121 0.27 1.98 9.88
C THR A 121 -0.59 2.88 10.77
N MET A 122 -0.21 4.15 10.89
CA MET A 122 -0.97 5.09 11.71
C MET A 122 -2.38 5.28 11.16
N ALA A 123 -2.51 5.48 9.85
CA ALA A 123 -3.82 5.64 9.23
C ALA A 123 -4.69 4.39 9.43
N ALA A 124 -4.11 3.20 9.17
CA ALA A 124 -4.83 1.94 9.32
C ALA A 124 -5.27 1.70 10.75
N ALA A 125 -4.41 2.04 11.72
CA ALA A 125 -4.70 1.80 13.14
C ALA A 125 -5.90 2.61 13.63
N TYR A 126 -6.12 3.80 13.06
CA TYR A 126 -7.24 4.65 13.46
C TYR A 126 -8.51 4.38 12.65
N MET A 127 -8.43 3.60 11.62
CA MET A 127 -9.57 3.33 10.75
C MET A 127 -10.06 1.89 10.89
#